data_194e95f809053f5b49dd0eba51f72519
#
_entry.id   194e95f809053f5b49dd0eba51f72519
#
_cell.length_a   1.000
_cell.length_b   1.000
_cell.length_c   1.000
_cell.angle_alpha   90.00
_cell.angle_beta   90.00
_cell.angle_gamma   90.00
#
_symmetry.space_group_name_H-M   'P 1'
#
loop_
_entity.id
_entity.type
_entity.pdbx_description
1 polymer ?
#
loop_
_entity_poly.entity_id
_entity_poly.type
_entity_poly.pdbx_seq_one_letter_code
_entity_poly.pdbx_strand_id
1 'polypeptide(L)'
;VNDSFGGTADLPPPFEPQPAAPPPVPALEPTRPTYDGRLGELYGIYLRHLLLMVLTLGWSRFWGRTRIRRYLWNHVSVLGDRFEYRGRGIELMVGFLLALAILAVLAGGAWLVWHFVLHDRSVPGLGLVDLIFLAIALIGVPLAYVGYYSGLRYKLSRTRWRGIRCAMEGSAWSYGARATFLNFANAVTARLLTPVVSVNLARPRIVHARVGTQGFDFAGSAGDIYGRYVGYYFLNILAWVVAFAAAAFALSGF
;
A
#
# COMPACT_ATOMS: atom_id res chain seq x y z
N VAL A 1 -86.47 -0.16 18.34
CA VAL A 1 -86.01 -1.09 17.33
C VAL A 1 -85.32 -0.28 16.25
N ASN A 2 -84.04 -0.25 16.24
CA ASN A 2 -83.23 0.57 15.31
C ASN A 2 -82.16 -0.29 14.71
N ASP A 3 -82.33 -0.59 13.44
CA ASP A 3 -81.30 -1.15 12.59
C ASP A 3 -80.37 -0.02 12.08
N SER A 4 -79.14 -0.14 12.35
CA SER A 4 -78.09 0.69 11.69
C SER A 4 -76.80 -0.13 11.57
N PHE A 5 -76.76 -1.03 10.59
CA PHE A 5 -75.54 -1.59 10.06
C PHE A 5 -75.27 -0.91 8.71
N GLY A 6 -74.53 0.17 8.76
CA GLY A 6 -73.91 0.88 7.59
C GLY A 6 -72.43 0.86 7.68
N GLY A 7 -71.82 -0.34 7.64
CA GLY A 7 -70.35 -0.45 7.44
C GLY A 7 -70.04 -0.28 5.97
N THR A 8 -69.55 0.90 5.57
CA THR A 8 -68.89 1.06 4.30
C THR A 8 -67.58 0.25 4.33
N ALA A 9 -67.60 -0.88 3.64
CA ALA A 9 -66.36 -1.63 3.42
C ALA A 9 -65.34 -0.73 2.69
N ASP A 10 -64.29 -0.34 3.40
CA ASP A 10 -63.12 0.31 2.81
C ASP A 10 -62.52 -0.65 1.77
N LEU A 11 -62.83 -0.40 0.52
CA LEU A 11 -62.18 -1.07 -0.59
C LEU A 11 -60.68 -0.66 -0.58
N PRO A 12 -59.75 -1.61 -0.67
CA PRO A 12 -58.34 -1.26 -0.79
C PRO A 12 -58.12 -0.37 -2.03
N PRO A 13 -57.21 0.62 -1.95
CA PRO A 13 -56.94 1.52 -3.07
C PRO A 13 -56.62 0.74 -4.32
N PRO A 14 -57.00 1.25 -5.52
CA PRO A 14 -56.71 0.59 -6.77
C PRO A 14 -55.20 0.35 -6.90
N PHE A 15 -54.85 -0.84 -7.35
CA PHE A 15 -53.47 -1.25 -7.57
C PHE A 15 -52.83 -0.28 -8.58
N GLU A 16 -52.01 0.67 -8.11
CA GLU A 16 -51.15 1.45 -9.00
C GLU A 16 -50.13 0.50 -9.63
N PRO A 17 -50.06 0.41 -10.95
CA PRO A 17 -49.05 -0.43 -11.59
C PRO A 17 -47.67 0.05 -11.18
N GLN A 18 -46.93 -0.78 -10.45
CA GLN A 18 -45.56 -0.53 -10.09
C GLN A 18 -44.78 -0.17 -11.36
N PRO A 19 -44.04 0.95 -11.38
CA PRO A 19 -43.22 1.30 -12.54
C PRO A 19 -42.32 0.11 -12.89
N ALA A 20 -42.34 -0.29 -14.14
CA ALA A 20 -41.55 -1.40 -14.66
C ALA A 20 -40.11 -1.29 -14.17
N ALA A 21 -39.58 -2.36 -13.58
CA ALA A 21 -38.20 -2.40 -13.13
C ALA A 21 -37.29 -1.92 -14.29
N PRO A 22 -36.32 -1.02 -14.02
CA PRO A 22 -35.42 -0.57 -15.08
C PRO A 22 -34.78 -1.79 -15.74
N PRO A 23 -34.56 -1.77 -17.06
CA PRO A 23 -33.97 -2.90 -17.77
C PRO A 23 -32.64 -3.28 -17.10
N PRO A 24 -32.32 -4.58 -16.99
CA PRO A 24 -31.08 -5.04 -16.36
C PRO A 24 -29.92 -4.32 -17.05
N VAL A 25 -29.13 -3.58 -16.24
CA VAL A 25 -27.91 -2.94 -16.71
C VAL A 25 -27.05 -4.05 -17.32
N PRO A 26 -26.69 -3.98 -18.61
CA PRO A 26 -25.87 -5.02 -19.22
C PRO A 26 -24.62 -5.21 -18.36
N ALA A 27 -24.37 -6.45 -17.96
CA ALA A 27 -23.19 -6.80 -17.18
C ALA A 27 -21.96 -6.31 -17.96
N LEU A 28 -21.30 -5.28 -17.45
CA LEU A 28 -20.10 -4.74 -18.07
C LEU A 28 -19.10 -5.88 -18.15
N GLU A 29 -18.77 -6.30 -19.37
CA GLU A 29 -17.71 -7.27 -19.58
C GLU A 29 -16.45 -6.82 -18.82
N PRO A 30 -15.71 -7.71 -18.13
CA PRO A 30 -14.53 -7.35 -17.37
C PRO A 30 -13.49 -6.74 -18.31
N THR A 31 -13.50 -5.42 -18.41
CA THR A 31 -12.60 -4.68 -19.29
C THR A 31 -11.20 -4.71 -18.69
N ARG A 32 -10.28 -5.36 -19.39
CA ARG A 32 -8.87 -5.39 -18.98
C ARG A 32 -8.22 -4.03 -19.27
N PRO A 33 -7.40 -3.51 -18.34
CA PRO A 33 -6.59 -2.34 -18.62
C PRO A 33 -5.61 -2.64 -19.75
N THR A 34 -5.47 -1.70 -20.69
CA THR A 34 -4.49 -1.79 -21.80
C THR A 34 -3.35 -0.81 -21.56
N TYR A 35 -2.14 -1.21 -21.98
CA TYR A 35 -0.93 -0.38 -21.86
C TYR A 35 -0.28 -0.24 -23.23
N ASP A 36 -0.11 1.00 -23.71
CA ASP A 36 0.47 1.33 -25.03
C ASP A 36 1.83 2.03 -24.96
N GLY A 37 2.46 2.07 -23.78
CA GLY A 37 3.77 2.69 -23.59
C GLY A 37 4.91 1.92 -24.22
N ARG A 38 5.89 2.65 -24.77
CA ARG A 38 7.08 2.09 -25.41
C ARG A 38 8.24 2.03 -24.43
N LEU A 39 8.88 0.86 -24.32
CA LEU A 39 10.02 0.66 -23.43
C LEU A 39 11.18 1.62 -23.74
N GLY A 40 11.48 1.88 -25.03
CA GLY A 40 12.56 2.80 -25.42
C GLY A 40 12.36 4.22 -24.91
N GLU A 41 11.14 4.76 -24.97
CA GLU A 41 10.81 6.08 -24.44
C GLU A 41 10.96 6.12 -22.90
N LEU A 42 10.51 5.06 -22.24
CA LEU A 42 10.63 4.93 -20.78
C LEU A 42 12.11 4.87 -20.36
N TYR A 43 12.93 4.09 -21.06
CA TYR A 43 14.38 4.04 -20.81
C TYR A 43 15.06 5.39 -21.07
N GLY A 44 14.69 6.11 -22.12
CA GLY A 44 15.19 7.46 -22.38
C GLY A 44 14.90 8.43 -21.24
N ILE A 45 13.66 8.42 -20.72
CA ILE A 45 13.26 9.21 -19.55
C ILE A 45 14.07 8.78 -18.32
N TYR A 46 14.22 7.48 -18.08
CA TYR A 46 14.94 6.94 -16.94
C TYR A 46 16.42 7.30 -16.96
N LEU A 47 17.11 7.08 -18.09
CA LEU A 47 18.54 7.35 -18.24
C LEU A 47 18.87 8.83 -18.06
N ARG A 48 18.07 9.72 -18.67
CA ARG A 48 18.22 11.17 -18.47
C ARG A 48 18.09 11.56 -17.00
N HIS A 49 17.11 10.96 -16.27
CA HIS A 49 16.94 11.23 -14.85
C HIS A 49 18.02 10.60 -13.98
N LEU A 50 18.55 9.43 -14.37
CA LEU A 50 19.69 8.81 -13.70
C LEU A 50 20.91 9.73 -13.78
N LEU A 51 21.21 10.29 -14.95
CA LEU A 51 22.29 11.25 -15.14
C LEU A 51 22.09 12.48 -14.25
N LEU A 52 20.90 13.08 -14.28
CA LEU A 52 20.56 14.23 -13.43
C LEU A 52 20.65 13.88 -11.94
N MET A 53 20.29 12.65 -11.54
CA MET A 53 20.36 12.20 -10.16
C MET A 53 21.83 12.15 -9.67
N VAL A 54 22.75 11.68 -10.50
CA VAL A 54 24.18 11.68 -10.19
C VAL A 54 24.71 13.12 -10.09
N LEU A 55 24.39 13.97 -11.07
CA LEU A 55 24.83 15.37 -11.09
C LEU A 55 24.29 16.20 -9.91
N THR A 56 23.08 15.90 -9.43
CA THR A 56 22.45 16.62 -8.33
C THR A 56 22.55 15.92 -6.97
N LEU A 57 23.46 14.92 -6.84
CA LEU A 57 23.63 14.12 -5.62
C LEU A 57 22.30 13.54 -5.07
N GLY A 58 21.44 13.13 -6.00
CA GLY A 58 20.16 12.50 -5.66
C GLY A 58 18.96 13.44 -5.52
N TRP A 59 19.12 14.78 -5.52
CA TRP A 59 17.99 15.70 -5.37
C TRP A 59 16.98 15.60 -6.52
N SER A 60 17.41 15.37 -7.75
CA SER A 60 16.53 15.26 -8.92
C SER A 60 15.61 14.02 -8.90
N ARG A 61 15.85 13.05 -8.02
CA ARG A 61 15.07 11.79 -7.93
C ARG A 61 13.55 12.00 -7.76
N PHE A 62 13.14 13.09 -7.09
CA PHE A 62 11.74 13.38 -6.84
C PHE A 62 11.02 13.77 -8.13
N TRP A 63 11.66 14.59 -8.95
CA TRP A 63 11.14 15.00 -10.27
C TRP A 63 11.17 13.83 -11.26
N GLY A 64 12.24 13.01 -11.24
CA GLY A 64 12.34 11.81 -12.04
C GLY A 64 11.21 10.83 -11.80
N ARG A 65 10.95 10.51 -10.53
CA ARG A 65 9.83 9.63 -10.13
C ARG A 65 8.47 10.16 -10.59
N THR A 66 8.25 11.47 -10.49
CA THR A 66 7.00 12.10 -10.92
C THR A 66 6.83 12.03 -12.43
N ARG A 67 7.91 12.25 -13.21
CA ARG A 67 7.89 12.18 -14.67
C ARG A 67 7.63 10.75 -15.17
N ILE A 68 8.31 9.76 -14.60
CA ILE A 68 8.09 8.34 -14.91
C ILE A 68 6.63 7.94 -14.61
N ARG A 69 6.09 8.33 -13.45
CA ARG A 69 4.68 8.07 -13.14
C ARG A 69 3.73 8.71 -14.13
N ARG A 70 3.97 9.97 -14.50
CA ARG A 70 3.14 10.66 -15.49
C ARG A 70 3.15 9.94 -16.83
N TYR A 71 4.31 9.49 -17.27
CA TYR A 71 4.43 8.68 -18.48
C TYR A 71 3.62 7.38 -18.38
N LEU A 72 3.81 6.60 -17.31
CA LEU A 72 3.12 5.32 -17.12
C LEU A 72 1.60 5.50 -17.06
N TRP A 73 1.10 6.48 -16.29
CA TRP A 73 -0.35 6.73 -16.15
C TRP A 73 -0.99 7.15 -17.47
N ASN A 74 -0.31 8.00 -18.23
CA ASN A 74 -0.82 8.46 -19.53
C ASN A 74 -0.86 7.35 -20.60
N HIS A 75 -0.17 6.23 -20.39
CA HIS A 75 -0.18 5.09 -21.30
C HIS A 75 -1.01 3.90 -20.77
N VAL A 76 -1.67 4.05 -19.63
CA VAL A 76 -2.66 3.08 -19.16
C VAL A 76 -4.05 3.58 -19.51
N SER A 77 -4.84 2.79 -20.22
CA SER A 77 -6.24 3.07 -20.52
C SER A 77 -7.16 1.99 -19.98
N VAL A 78 -8.32 2.43 -19.51
CA VAL A 78 -9.43 1.58 -19.05
C VAL A 78 -10.70 2.10 -19.71
N LEU A 79 -11.48 1.22 -20.34
CA LEU A 79 -12.67 1.59 -21.10
C LEU A 79 -12.40 2.66 -22.18
N GLY A 80 -11.22 2.62 -22.82
CA GLY A 80 -10.80 3.56 -23.87
C GLY A 80 -10.24 4.89 -23.36
N ASP A 81 -10.34 5.20 -22.06
CA ASP A 81 -9.86 6.47 -21.49
C ASP A 81 -8.57 6.28 -20.68
N ARG A 82 -7.67 7.25 -20.83
CA ARG A 82 -6.36 7.26 -20.16
C ARG A 82 -6.43 7.88 -18.79
N PHE A 83 -5.52 7.43 -17.90
CA PHE A 83 -5.32 8.08 -16.61
C PHE A 83 -4.44 9.31 -16.75
N GLU A 84 -4.72 10.34 -15.94
CA GLU A 84 -3.87 11.52 -15.80
C GLU A 84 -3.22 11.54 -14.41
N TYR A 85 -1.91 11.78 -14.35
CA TYR A 85 -1.20 12.00 -13.09
C TYR A 85 -0.75 13.45 -12.94
N ARG A 86 -1.24 14.16 -11.90
CA ARG A 86 -0.98 15.57 -11.62
C ARG A 86 -0.07 15.84 -10.42
N GLY A 87 0.61 14.82 -9.89
CA GLY A 87 1.55 14.98 -8.78
C GLY A 87 2.76 15.83 -9.15
N ARG A 88 3.33 16.52 -8.15
CA ARG A 88 4.51 17.37 -8.29
C ARG A 88 5.70 16.77 -7.54
N GLY A 89 6.92 16.91 -8.09
CA GLY A 89 8.15 16.40 -7.47
C GLY A 89 8.46 17.05 -6.12
N ILE A 90 8.13 18.34 -5.98
CA ILE A 90 8.31 19.10 -4.73
C ILE A 90 7.54 18.49 -3.55
N GLU A 91 6.32 17.99 -3.79
CA GLU A 91 5.50 17.36 -2.74
C GLU A 91 6.14 16.07 -2.21
N LEU A 92 6.79 15.31 -3.10
CA LEU A 92 7.56 14.12 -2.71
C LEU A 92 8.83 14.48 -1.93
N MET A 93 9.46 15.58 -2.31
CA MET A 93 10.64 16.10 -1.61
C MET A 93 10.29 16.54 -0.19
N VAL A 94 9.21 17.30 -0.01
CA VAL A 94 8.74 17.73 1.31
C VAL A 94 8.42 16.51 2.20
N GLY A 95 7.73 15.50 1.66
CA GLY A 95 7.48 14.25 2.39
C GLY A 95 8.75 13.52 2.80
N PHE A 96 9.78 13.54 1.96
CA PHE A 96 11.08 12.97 2.29
C PHE A 96 11.81 13.76 3.39
N LEU A 97 11.81 15.09 3.31
CA LEU A 97 12.42 15.94 4.33
C LEU A 97 11.74 15.77 5.69
N LEU A 98 10.42 15.63 5.70
CA LEU A 98 9.67 15.33 6.93
C LEU A 98 10.07 13.97 7.52
N ALA A 99 10.20 12.93 6.69
CA ALA A 99 10.66 11.62 7.15
C ALA A 99 12.10 11.67 7.69
N LEU A 100 12.97 12.45 7.04
CA LEU A 100 14.33 12.66 7.50
C LEU A 100 14.37 13.40 8.85
N ALA A 101 13.53 14.42 9.03
CA ALA A 101 13.40 15.15 10.29
C ALA A 101 12.91 14.22 11.42
N ILE A 102 11.94 13.35 11.16
CA ILE A 102 11.49 12.35 12.14
C ILE A 102 12.64 11.41 12.52
N LEU A 103 13.39 10.90 11.55
CA LEU A 103 14.55 10.05 11.84
C LEU A 103 15.62 10.78 12.64
N ALA A 104 15.88 12.05 12.34
CA ALA A 104 16.84 12.87 13.09
C ALA A 104 16.39 13.08 14.56
N VAL A 105 15.08 13.31 14.79
CA VAL A 105 14.52 13.41 16.15
C VAL A 105 14.64 12.09 16.90
N LEU A 106 14.36 10.95 16.25
CA LEU A 106 14.50 9.63 16.88
C LEU A 106 15.97 9.33 17.23
N ALA A 107 16.89 9.59 16.32
CA ALA A 107 18.30 9.38 16.54
C ALA A 107 18.87 10.33 17.61
N GLY A 108 18.48 11.61 17.57
CA GLY A 108 18.86 12.60 18.58
C GLY A 108 18.30 12.27 19.96
N GLY A 109 17.05 11.84 20.04
CA GLY A 109 16.43 11.38 21.29
C GLY A 109 17.13 10.16 21.86
N ALA A 110 17.46 9.17 21.04
CA ALA A 110 18.24 7.99 21.46
C ALA A 110 19.64 8.38 21.96
N TRP A 111 20.30 9.34 21.28
CA TRP A 111 21.59 9.86 21.69
C TRP A 111 21.52 10.59 23.05
N LEU A 112 20.49 11.42 23.26
CA LEU A 112 20.27 12.10 24.55
C LEU A 112 20.05 11.09 25.69
N VAL A 113 19.21 10.08 25.48
CA VAL A 113 18.98 9.02 26.47
C VAL A 113 20.26 8.27 26.79
N TRP A 114 21.04 7.92 25.76
CA TRP A 114 22.34 7.31 25.95
C TRP A 114 23.28 8.20 26.76
N HIS A 115 23.44 9.45 26.37
CA HIS A 115 24.43 10.36 26.96
C HIS A 115 24.10 10.75 28.39
N PHE A 116 22.83 11.05 28.70
CA PHE A 116 22.44 11.58 30.02
C PHE A 116 21.91 10.52 30.99
N VAL A 117 21.45 9.38 30.51
CA VAL A 117 20.77 8.38 31.36
C VAL A 117 21.57 7.09 31.50
N LEU A 118 22.16 6.59 30.44
CA LEU A 118 22.74 5.24 30.40
C LEU A 118 24.26 5.24 30.35
N HIS A 119 24.92 6.33 29.96
CA HIS A 119 26.38 6.38 29.83
C HIS A 119 27.08 6.05 31.16
N ASP A 120 26.61 6.60 32.27
CA ASP A 120 27.19 6.39 33.63
C ASP A 120 26.63 5.13 34.32
N ARG A 121 25.54 4.55 33.82
CA ARG A 121 24.89 3.39 34.49
C ARG A 121 25.34 2.05 33.95
N SER A 122 26.31 2.01 33.07
CA SER A 122 26.90 0.78 32.46
C SER A 122 25.93 -0.41 32.48
N VAL A 123 24.86 -0.30 31.66
CA VAL A 123 24.00 -1.46 31.36
C VAL A 123 24.81 -2.39 30.44
N PRO A 124 25.30 -3.54 30.96
CA PRO A 124 26.16 -4.40 30.17
C PRO A 124 25.42 -4.84 28.89
N GLY A 125 26.02 -4.60 27.73
CA GLY A 125 25.49 -5.04 26.45
C GLY A 125 24.51 -4.10 25.76
N LEU A 126 24.16 -2.92 26.33
CA LEU A 126 23.28 -1.95 25.67
C LEU A 126 24.08 -0.71 25.24
N GLY A 127 24.30 -0.55 23.94
CA GLY A 127 25.00 0.59 23.35
C GLY A 127 24.06 1.62 22.72
N LEU A 128 24.61 2.79 22.33
CA LEU A 128 23.87 3.81 21.61
C LEU A 128 23.21 3.25 20.33
N VAL A 129 23.93 2.38 19.63
CA VAL A 129 23.44 1.75 18.38
C VAL A 129 22.21 0.90 18.65
N ASP A 130 22.19 0.14 19.76
CA ASP A 130 21.06 -0.70 20.16
C ASP A 130 19.83 0.15 20.48
N LEU A 131 20.00 1.30 21.15
CA LEU A 131 18.92 2.25 21.42
C LEU A 131 18.36 2.87 20.14
N ILE A 132 19.23 3.21 19.18
CA ILE A 132 18.79 3.73 17.89
C ILE A 132 17.98 2.66 17.15
N PHE A 133 18.47 1.41 17.07
CA PHE A 133 17.73 0.31 16.47
C PHE A 133 16.39 0.04 17.16
N LEU A 134 16.36 0.07 18.49
CA LEU A 134 15.13 -0.09 19.27
C LEU A 134 14.13 1.02 18.99
N ALA A 135 14.57 2.28 18.95
CA ALA A 135 13.71 3.43 18.62
C ALA A 135 13.15 3.32 17.18
N ILE A 136 13.99 2.94 16.21
CA ILE A 136 13.57 2.70 14.85
C ILE A 136 12.59 1.53 14.75
N ALA A 137 12.82 0.44 15.48
CA ALA A 137 11.94 -0.72 15.48
C ALA A 137 10.56 -0.39 16.09
N LEU A 138 10.54 0.26 17.25
CA LEU A 138 9.31 0.53 17.99
C LEU A 138 8.48 1.70 17.43
N ILE A 139 9.14 2.72 16.90
CA ILE A 139 8.50 3.96 16.44
C ILE A 139 8.62 4.12 14.93
N GLY A 140 9.83 3.93 14.39
CA GLY A 140 10.13 4.14 12.98
C GLY A 140 9.39 3.18 12.05
N VAL A 141 9.30 1.89 12.42
CA VAL A 141 8.60 0.88 11.60
C VAL A 141 7.09 1.16 11.52
N PRO A 142 6.36 1.40 12.61
CA PRO A 142 4.95 1.82 12.52
C PRO A 142 4.76 3.10 11.69
N LEU A 143 5.58 4.12 11.90
CA LEU A 143 5.53 5.36 11.14
C LEU A 143 5.83 5.15 9.64
N ALA A 144 6.70 4.23 9.28
CA ALA A 144 6.96 3.88 7.89
C ALA A 144 5.72 3.29 7.20
N TYR A 145 4.93 2.46 7.89
CA TYR A 145 3.66 1.95 7.35
C TYR A 145 2.58 3.04 7.25
N VAL A 146 2.52 3.95 8.23
CA VAL A 146 1.65 5.14 8.15
C VAL A 146 2.05 6.01 6.95
N GLY A 147 3.34 6.25 6.76
CA GLY A 147 3.89 6.98 5.63
C GLY A 147 3.62 6.28 4.29
N TYR A 148 3.73 4.96 4.24
CA TYR A 148 3.41 4.17 3.06
C TYR A 148 1.94 4.32 2.65
N TYR A 149 1.00 4.18 3.58
CA TYR A 149 -0.43 4.35 3.31
C TYR A 149 -0.78 5.79 2.91
N SER A 150 -0.20 6.78 3.60
CA SER A 150 -0.33 8.20 3.25
C SER A 150 0.22 8.49 1.84
N GLY A 151 1.31 7.85 1.47
CA GLY A 151 1.89 7.92 0.12
C GLY A 151 0.98 7.31 -0.96
N LEU A 152 0.24 6.24 -0.66
CA LEU A 152 -0.78 5.68 -1.55
C LEU A 152 -1.95 6.66 -1.71
N ARG A 153 -2.45 7.21 -0.60
CA ARG A 153 -3.50 8.25 -0.60
C ARG A 153 -3.08 9.44 -1.45
N TYR A 154 -1.86 9.93 -1.27
CA TYR A 154 -1.31 11.01 -2.09
C TYR A 154 -1.31 10.65 -3.58
N LYS A 155 -0.83 9.45 -3.95
CA LYS A 155 -0.81 9.01 -5.36
C LYS A 155 -2.21 9.01 -5.97
N LEU A 156 -3.19 8.42 -5.29
CA LEU A 156 -4.58 8.35 -5.75
C LEU A 156 -5.20 9.75 -5.85
N SER A 157 -5.02 10.61 -4.87
CA SER A 157 -5.55 11.98 -4.91
C SER A 157 -4.98 12.84 -6.06
N ARG A 158 -3.83 12.47 -6.61
CA ARG A 158 -3.19 13.11 -7.78
C ARG A 158 -3.49 12.41 -9.09
N THR A 159 -4.23 11.29 -9.05
CA THR A 159 -4.68 10.55 -10.24
C THR A 159 -6.09 10.98 -10.61
N ARG A 160 -6.35 11.12 -11.90
CA ARG A 160 -7.68 11.37 -12.47
C ARG A 160 -7.95 10.38 -13.59
N TRP A 161 -9.21 9.99 -13.72
CA TRP A 161 -9.71 9.20 -14.82
C TRP A 161 -11.01 9.84 -15.32
N ARG A 162 -11.12 10.11 -16.60
CA ARG A 162 -12.24 10.87 -17.20
C ARG A 162 -12.51 12.21 -16.50
N GLY A 163 -11.47 12.91 -16.03
CA GLY A 163 -11.63 14.13 -15.25
C GLY A 163 -12.04 13.91 -13.79
N ILE A 164 -12.49 12.71 -13.41
CA ILE A 164 -12.92 12.35 -12.05
C ILE A 164 -11.68 12.10 -11.19
N ARG A 165 -11.64 12.67 -9.99
CA ARG A 165 -10.55 12.41 -9.04
C ARG A 165 -10.66 11.04 -8.43
N CYS A 166 -9.51 10.33 -8.38
CA CYS A 166 -9.37 9.19 -7.49
C CYS A 166 -9.11 9.68 -6.06
N ALA A 167 -9.58 8.93 -5.10
CA ALA A 167 -9.41 9.19 -3.68
C ALA A 167 -9.07 7.89 -2.92
N MET A 168 -8.58 8.03 -1.71
CA MET A 168 -8.39 6.91 -0.80
C MET A 168 -8.86 7.31 0.59
N GLU A 169 -9.80 6.59 1.12
CA GLU A 169 -10.37 6.78 2.46
C GLU A 169 -9.61 5.94 3.51
N GLY A 170 -10.13 5.91 4.71
CA GLY A 170 -9.55 5.13 5.80
C GLY A 170 -8.44 5.86 6.55
N SER A 171 -8.04 5.31 7.70
CA SER A 171 -7.02 5.89 8.57
C SER A 171 -5.64 5.30 8.29
N ALA A 172 -4.64 6.15 8.03
CA ALA A 172 -3.26 5.73 7.88
C ALA A 172 -2.68 5.15 9.18
N TRP A 173 -3.13 5.65 10.34
CA TRP A 173 -2.71 5.14 11.64
C TRP A 173 -3.24 3.74 11.92
N SER A 174 -4.52 3.50 11.63
CA SER A 174 -5.12 2.16 11.75
C SER A 174 -4.42 1.16 10.82
N TYR A 175 -4.11 1.57 9.60
CA TYR A 175 -3.32 0.74 8.68
C TYR A 175 -1.92 0.48 9.21
N GLY A 176 -1.22 1.50 9.71
CA GLY A 176 0.13 1.39 10.26
C GLY A 176 0.19 0.44 11.45
N ALA A 177 -0.71 0.59 12.41
CA ALA A 177 -0.80 -0.29 13.57
C ALA A 177 -1.06 -1.76 13.16
N ARG A 178 -2.04 -1.98 12.27
CA ARG A 178 -2.34 -3.31 11.73
C ARG A 178 -1.16 -3.92 11.00
N ALA A 179 -0.48 -3.14 10.14
CA ALA A 179 0.66 -3.59 9.37
C ALA A 179 1.85 -3.97 10.28
N THR A 180 2.12 -3.18 11.31
CA THR A 180 3.17 -3.46 12.28
C THR A 180 2.90 -4.77 13.01
N PHE A 181 1.69 -4.94 13.56
CA PHE A 181 1.31 -6.15 14.27
C PHE A 181 1.38 -7.40 13.38
N LEU A 182 0.80 -7.33 12.17
CA LEU A 182 0.82 -8.46 11.25
C LEU A 182 2.23 -8.83 10.78
N ASN A 183 3.09 -7.85 10.51
CA ASN A 183 4.47 -8.14 10.11
C ASN A 183 5.32 -8.63 11.28
N PHE A 184 5.06 -8.17 12.51
CA PHE A 184 5.68 -8.74 13.70
C PHE A 184 5.29 -10.22 13.88
N ALA A 185 3.99 -10.54 13.83
CA ALA A 185 3.52 -11.92 13.90
C ALA A 185 4.12 -12.79 12.77
N ASN A 186 4.25 -12.23 11.57
CA ASN A 186 4.88 -12.91 10.43
C ASN A 186 6.38 -13.16 10.66
N ALA A 187 7.08 -12.25 11.31
CA ALA A 187 8.48 -12.45 11.66
C ALA A 187 8.65 -13.56 12.71
N VAL A 188 7.83 -13.56 13.76
CA VAL A 188 7.84 -14.61 14.80
C VAL A 188 7.52 -15.99 14.24
N THR A 189 6.65 -16.08 13.23
CA THR A 189 6.31 -17.34 12.56
C THR A 189 7.25 -17.71 11.41
N ALA A 190 8.47 -17.18 11.41
CA ALA A 190 9.44 -17.39 10.33
C ALA A 190 8.86 -17.14 8.92
N ARG A 191 7.98 -16.13 8.79
CA ARG A 191 7.29 -15.72 7.56
C ARG A 191 6.22 -16.70 7.03
N LEU A 192 5.83 -17.71 7.78
CA LEU A 192 4.74 -18.60 7.36
C LEU A 192 3.40 -17.90 7.18
N LEU A 193 3.16 -16.78 7.89
CA LEU A 193 1.94 -15.99 7.76
C LEU A 193 1.95 -15.02 6.57
N THR A 194 2.96 -15.00 5.71
CA THR A 194 3.08 -14.06 4.60
C THR A 194 1.83 -13.99 3.71
N PRO A 195 1.15 -15.08 3.30
CA PRO A 195 -0.09 -15.00 2.52
C PRO A 195 -1.21 -14.27 3.27
N VAL A 196 -1.39 -14.57 4.56
CA VAL A 196 -2.39 -13.90 5.42
C VAL A 196 -2.11 -12.41 5.53
N VAL A 197 -0.85 -12.06 5.82
CA VAL A 197 -0.40 -10.66 5.92
C VAL A 197 -0.62 -9.91 4.61
N SER A 198 -0.25 -10.53 3.49
CA SER A 198 -0.37 -9.93 2.16
C SER A 198 -1.83 -9.59 1.82
N VAL A 199 -2.76 -10.54 2.04
CA VAL A 199 -4.19 -10.35 1.78
C VAL A 199 -4.80 -9.33 2.75
N ASN A 200 -4.49 -9.43 4.06
CA ASN A 200 -5.01 -8.50 5.07
C ASN A 200 -4.54 -7.06 4.87
N LEU A 201 -3.34 -6.85 4.33
CA LEU A 201 -2.83 -5.52 4.02
C LEU A 201 -3.24 -5.05 2.61
N ALA A 202 -3.54 -5.95 1.67
CA ALA A 202 -4.07 -5.61 0.36
C ALA A 202 -5.51 -5.11 0.43
N ARG A 203 -6.37 -5.80 1.20
CA ARG A 203 -7.78 -5.49 1.33
C ARG A 203 -8.06 -4.01 1.63
N PRO A 204 -7.54 -3.38 2.71
CA PRO A 204 -7.83 -1.97 3.00
C PRO A 204 -7.28 -1.02 1.93
N ARG A 205 -6.22 -1.38 1.21
CA ARG A 205 -5.68 -0.55 0.11
C ARG A 205 -6.61 -0.52 -1.10
N ILE A 206 -7.34 -1.60 -1.35
CA ILE A 206 -8.27 -1.72 -2.48
C ILE A 206 -9.65 -1.20 -2.09
N VAL A 207 -10.22 -1.67 -0.98
CA VAL A 207 -11.57 -1.29 -0.53
C VAL A 207 -11.69 0.20 -0.20
N HIS A 208 -10.62 0.81 0.30
CA HIS A 208 -10.63 2.26 0.58
C HIS A 208 -10.30 3.11 -0.66
N ALA A 209 -9.88 2.51 -1.78
CA ALA A 209 -9.68 3.26 -3.01
C ALA A 209 -11.04 3.58 -3.65
N ARG A 210 -11.17 4.79 -4.23
CA ARG A 210 -12.38 5.25 -4.91
C ARG A 210 -12.06 6.02 -6.17
N VAL A 211 -12.94 5.92 -7.14
CA VAL A 211 -12.97 6.78 -8.33
C VAL A 211 -14.30 7.54 -8.32
N GLY A 212 -14.26 8.82 -7.95
CA GLY A 212 -15.47 9.58 -7.63
C GLY A 212 -16.19 8.97 -6.43
N THR A 213 -17.42 8.52 -6.63
CA THR A 213 -18.27 7.86 -5.61
C THR A 213 -18.15 6.33 -5.63
N GLN A 214 -17.56 5.75 -6.68
CA GLN A 214 -17.43 4.29 -6.82
C GLN A 214 -16.23 3.77 -6.03
N GLY A 215 -16.47 2.74 -5.21
CA GLY A 215 -15.45 1.97 -4.49
C GLY A 215 -15.05 0.71 -5.25
N PHE A 216 -14.06 0.01 -4.71
CA PHE A 216 -13.61 -1.28 -5.21
C PHE A 216 -13.84 -2.36 -4.16
N ASP A 217 -14.22 -3.55 -4.59
CA ASP A 217 -14.35 -4.73 -3.75
C ASP A 217 -13.10 -5.60 -3.86
N PHE A 218 -12.82 -6.35 -2.80
CA PHE A 218 -11.69 -7.26 -2.74
C PHE A 218 -12.15 -8.66 -2.30
N ALA A 219 -12.16 -9.59 -3.23
CA ALA A 219 -12.57 -10.98 -3.02
C ALA A 219 -11.41 -11.95 -2.77
N GLY A 220 -10.14 -11.47 -2.79
CA GLY A 220 -8.97 -12.32 -2.60
C GLY A 220 -8.93 -13.00 -1.24
N SER A 221 -8.53 -14.28 -1.23
CA SER A 221 -8.39 -15.13 -0.05
C SER A 221 -6.92 -15.52 0.17
N ALA A 222 -6.50 -15.65 1.43
CA ALA A 222 -5.17 -16.14 1.76
C ALA A 222 -5.01 -17.64 1.38
N GLY A 223 -6.10 -18.40 1.44
CA GLY A 223 -6.14 -19.82 1.07
C GLY A 223 -5.68 -20.06 -0.37
N ASP A 224 -6.09 -19.20 -1.31
CA ASP A 224 -5.76 -19.32 -2.72
C ASP A 224 -4.25 -19.19 -3.00
N ILE A 225 -3.54 -18.53 -2.10
CA ILE A 225 -2.11 -18.25 -2.22
C ILE A 225 -1.28 -19.30 -1.45
N TYR A 226 -1.85 -19.87 -0.36
CA TYR A 226 -1.09 -20.73 0.56
C TYR A 226 -0.45 -21.94 -0.12
N GLY A 227 -1.17 -22.65 -0.96
CA GLY A 227 -0.65 -23.88 -1.61
C GLY A 227 0.62 -23.62 -2.41
N ARG A 228 0.64 -22.54 -3.19
CA ARG A 228 1.83 -22.13 -3.96
C ARG A 228 2.93 -21.57 -3.06
N TYR A 229 2.55 -20.78 -2.07
CA TYR A 229 3.49 -20.15 -1.15
C TYR A 229 4.27 -21.17 -0.35
N VAL A 230 3.62 -22.18 0.23
CA VAL A 230 4.25 -23.23 1.03
C VAL A 230 5.27 -24.00 0.18
N GLY A 231 4.93 -24.35 -1.05
CA GLY A 231 5.87 -25.01 -1.96
C GLY A 231 7.14 -24.18 -2.19
N TYR A 232 7.00 -22.91 -2.52
CA TYR A 232 8.15 -22.00 -2.69
C TYR A 232 8.91 -21.75 -1.39
N TYR A 233 8.24 -21.72 -0.25
CA TYR A 233 8.86 -21.52 1.05
C TYR A 233 9.81 -22.68 1.39
N PHE A 234 9.36 -23.92 1.27
CA PHE A 234 10.21 -25.09 1.52
C PHE A 234 11.32 -25.25 0.47
N LEU A 235 11.03 -24.95 -0.79
CA LEU A 235 12.07 -24.93 -1.84
C LEU A 235 13.17 -23.91 -1.52
N ASN A 236 12.79 -22.74 -1.02
CA ASN A 236 13.75 -21.71 -0.61
C ASN A 236 14.59 -22.15 0.58
N ILE A 237 13.99 -22.76 1.60
CA ILE A 237 14.73 -23.33 2.74
C ILE A 237 15.72 -24.40 2.25
N LEU A 238 15.28 -25.32 1.42
CA LEU A 238 16.14 -26.37 0.86
C LEU A 238 17.32 -25.76 0.10
N ALA A 239 17.07 -24.75 -0.73
CA ALA A 239 18.12 -24.05 -1.47
C ALA A 239 19.16 -23.41 -0.53
N TRP A 240 18.71 -22.77 0.57
CA TRP A 240 19.61 -22.23 1.59
C TRP A 240 20.42 -23.30 2.30
N VAL A 241 19.80 -24.40 2.68
CA VAL A 241 20.48 -25.54 3.33
C VAL A 241 21.57 -26.11 2.40
N VAL A 242 21.25 -26.33 1.14
CA VAL A 242 22.23 -26.83 0.14
C VAL A 242 23.35 -25.79 -0.06
N ALA A 243 23.04 -24.52 -0.18
CA ALA A 243 24.06 -23.47 -0.34
C ALA A 243 24.99 -23.38 0.88
N PHE A 244 24.41 -23.51 2.09
CA PHE A 244 25.20 -23.47 3.34
C PHE A 244 26.07 -24.73 3.49
N ALA A 245 25.55 -25.91 3.15
CA ALA A 245 26.31 -27.15 3.15
C ALA A 245 27.48 -27.12 2.14
N ALA A 246 27.22 -26.60 0.93
CA ALA A 246 28.24 -26.42 -0.10
C ALA A 246 29.33 -25.42 0.33
N ALA A 247 28.94 -24.31 0.95
CA ALA A 247 29.90 -23.32 1.48
C ALA A 247 30.74 -23.92 2.64
N ALA A 248 30.12 -24.64 3.56
CA ALA A 248 30.81 -25.32 4.67
C ALA A 248 31.78 -26.36 4.15
N PHE A 249 31.38 -27.16 3.15
CA PHE A 249 32.26 -28.14 2.51
C PHE A 249 33.46 -27.46 1.81
N ALA A 250 33.24 -26.36 1.09
CA ALA A 250 34.30 -25.62 0.44
C ALA A 250 35.31 -25.00 1.44
N LEU A 251 34.84 -24.59 2.63
CA LEU A 251 35.68 -24.05 3.69
C LEU A 251 36.42 -25.14 4.51
N SER A 252 35.87 -26.36 4.59
CA SER A 252 36.50 -27.49 5.29
C SER A 252 37.56 -28.19 4.46
N GLY A 253 37.62 -27.94 3.15
CA GLY A 253 38.61 -28.49 2.21
C GLY A 253 39.92 -27.73 2.13
N PHE A 254 40.10 -26.68 2.98
CA PHE A 254 41.34 -25.97 3.27
C PHE A 254 41.71 -26.21 4.74
#